data_5e926a044589af8bca2dab4f1441e031
#
_entry.id   5e926a044589af8bca2dab4f1441e031
#
_cell.length_a   1.000
_cell.length_b   1.000
_cell.length_c   1.000
_cell.angle_alpha   90.00
_cell.angle_beta   90.00
_cell.angle_gamma   90.00
#
_symmetry.space_group_name_H-M   'P 1'
#
loop_
_entity.id
_entity.type
_entity.pdbx_description
1 polymer ?
#
loop_
_entity_poly.entity_id
_entity_poly.type
_entity_poly.pdbx_seq_one_letter_code
_entity_poly.pdbx_strand_id
1 'polypeptide(L)'
;MKALTYTAPGRFELIEKPKPEIIDSKDAVVRVTLSSICSSDLHILHEAVPQAEVGITVGHELVGVVEAVGSDVSKVKPGDRVAVNVETFCGDCFYCKRGYVNNCTSGGWMLGCRIDGGQAEYVRVPYADNGLTPIPDNVSDEQALFVGDILATGYWAAKISEISEEDTVLIIGAGPTGLCTLECVQLYQPHKIVVCEAEKSRRHFVRQHYPNVKVLEPTKCLEVLKSLTEDRGADRVIEVAGGEDTFELAWRCARPNAIVTTRLFHLR
;
A
#
# COMPACT_ATOMS: atom_id res chain seq x y z
N MET A 1 16.24 -13.54 -17.55
CA MET A 1 15.74 -12.18 -17.23
C MET A 1 16.48 -11.61 -16.03
N LYS A 2 16.65 -10.28 -15.99
CA LYS A 2 17.21 -9.61 -14.82
C LYS A 2 16.16 -9.53 -13.71
N ALA A 3 16.58 -9.77 -12.46
CA ALA A 3 15.71 -9.74 -11.30
C ALA A 3 16.47 -9.27 -10.05
N LEU A 4 15.91 -8.33 -9.28
CA LEU A 4 16.45 -7.91 -7.99
C LEU A 4 16.04 -8.94 -6.93
N THR A 5 17.01 -9.64 -6.40
CA THR A 5 16.78 -10.84 -5.57
C THR A 5 17.38 -10.65 -4.18
N TYR A 6 16.66 -11.11 -3.16
CA TYR A 6 17.13 -11.22 -1.79
C TYR A 6 18.10 -12.41 -1.69
N THR A 7 19.40 -12.14 -1.69
CA THR A 7 20.44 -13.19 -1.79
C THR A 7 21.02 -13.57 -0.41
N ALA A 8 20.88 -12.71 0.56
CA ALA A 8 21.29 -12.94 1.97
C ALA A 8 20.70 -11.85 2.88
N PRO A 9 20.69 -12.05 4.20
CA PRO A 9 20.41 -10.99 5.17
C PRO A 9 21.14 -9.69 4.87
N GLY A 10 20.39 -8.59 4.78
CA GLY A 10 20.93 -7.27 4.44
C GLY A 10 21.38 -7.10 2.98
N ARG A 11 21.04 -8.03 2.06
CA ARG A 11 21.60 -8.00 0.71
C ARG A 11 20.57 -8.31 -0.39
N PHE A 12 20.38 -7.33 -1.27
CA PHE A 12 19.73 -7.51 -2.57
C PHE A 12 20.76 -7.47 -3.69
N GLU A 13 20.61 -8.31 -4.68
CA GLU A 13 21.48 -8.36 -5.86
C GLU A 13 20.65 -8.48 -7.13
N LEU A 14 21.10 -7.79 -8.18
CA LEU A 14 20.56 -7.95 -9.52
C LEU A 14 21.20 -9.21 -10.15
N ILE A 15 20.42 -10.25 -10.33
CA ILE A 15 20.89 -11.52 -10.89
C ILE A 15 20.07 -11.93 -12.12
N GLU A 16 20.61 -12.88 -12.89
CA GLU A 16 19.87 -13.52 -13.97
C GLU A 16 19.03 -14.69 -13.43
N LYS A 17 17.72 -14.67 -13.74
CA LYS A 17 16.76 -15.75 -13.42
C LYS A 17 16.04 -16.23 -14.69
N PRO A 18 15.50 -17.45 -14.71
CA PRO A 18 14.61 -17.87 -15.78
C PRO A 18 13.40 -16.93 -15.89
N LYS A 19 12.87 -16.74 -17.11
CA LYS A 19 11.56 -16.08 -17.29
C LYS A 19 10.49 -16.97 -16.68
N PRO A 20 9.53 -16.39 -15.88
CA PRO A 20 8.46 -17.20 -15.30
C PRO A 20 7.51 -17.74 -16.38
N GLU A 21 6.93 -18.90 -16.09
CA GLU A 21 5.96 -19.59 -16.94
C GLU A 21 4.58 -19.65 -16.23
N ILE A 22 3.52 -19.93 -16.99
CA ILE A 22 2.19 -20.27 -16.45
C ILE A 22 2.31 -21.61 -15.72
N ILE A 23 1.93 -21.66 -14.45
CA ILE A 23 1.94 -22.87 -13.61
C ILE A 23 0.51 -23.37 -13.37
N ASP A 24 -0.44 -22.44 -13.18
CA ASP A 24 -1.86 -22.72 -12.97
C ASP A 24 -2.70 -22.11 -14.10
N SER A 25 -3.84 -22.69 -14.42
CA SER A 25 -4.75 -22.18 -15.45
C SER A 25 -5.27 -20.76 -15.17
N LYS A 26 -5.17 -20.28 -13.95
CA LYS A 26 -5.59 -18.93 -13.50
C LYS A 26 -4.45 -17.92 -13.41
N ASP A 27 -3.23 -18.29 -13.80
CA ASP A 27 -2.06 -17.41 -13.77
C ASP A 27 -2.00 -16.50 -15.01
N ALA A 28 -1.30 -15.38 -14.85
CA ALA A 28 -0.76 -14.61 -15.97
C ALA A 28 0.73 -14.38 -15.79
N VAL A 29 1.44 -14.18 -16.89
CA VAL A 29 2.80 -13.63 -16.92
C VAL A 29 2.70 -12.19 -17.42
N VAL A 30 3.26 -11.25 -16.66
CA VAL A 30 3.28 -9.82 -16.97
C VAL A 30 4.72 -9.41 -17.26
N ARG A 31 4.95 -8.74 -18.40
CA ARG A 31 6.19 -8.02 -18.69
C ARG A 31 6.11 -6.67 -17.97
N VAL A 32 6.98 -6.46 -17.00
CA VAL A 32 6.99 -5.26 -16.16
C VAL A 32 7.47 -4.05 -16.96
N THR A 33 6.73 -2.96 -16.93
CA THR A 33 7.10 -1.68 -17.56
C THR A 33 7.58 -0.66 -16.54
N LEU A 34 7.02 -0.69 -15.32
CA LEU A 34 7.41 0.18 -14.22
C LEU A 34 7.17 -0.53 -12.89
N SER A 35 8.08 -0.34 -11.95
CA SER A 35 8.00 -0.88 -10.57
C SER A 35 8.51 0.15 -9.59
N SER A 36 8.03 0.13 -8.35
CA SER A 36 8.52 0.97 -7.25
C SER A 36 9.08 0.13 -6.10
N ILE A 37 9.88 0.78 -5.24
CA ILE A 37 10.39 0.20 -4.01
C ILE A 37 9.47 0.62 -2.88
N CYS A 38 8.89 -0.37 -2.19
CA CYS A 38 8.10 -0.16 -0.98
C CYS A 38 8.99 -0.31 0.27
N SER A 39 8.59 0.32 1.38
CA SER A 39 9.26 0.07 2.68
C SER A 39 9.15 -1.39 3.12
N SER A 40 8.17 -2.14 2.64
CA SER A 40 8.06 -3.59 2.89
C SER A 40 9.23 -4.38 2.30
N ASP A 41 9.82 -3.95 1.19
CA ASP A 41 11.04 -4.54 0.63
C ASP A 41 12.24 -4.33 1.59
N LEU A 42 12.31 -3.17 2.26
CA LEU A 42 13.33 -2.91 3.29
C LEU A 42 13.12 -3.77 4.54
N HIS A 43 11.86 -4.09 4.89
CA HIS A 43 11.59 -5.03 5.98
C HIS A 43 12.09 -6.44 5.65
N ILE A 44 11.98 -6.88 4.38
CA ILE A 44 12.59 -8.14 3.92
C ILE A 44 14.12 -8.05 4.03
N LEU A 45 14.72 -6.95 3.56
CA LEU A 45 16.17 -6.73 3.64
C LEU A 45 16.70 -6.86 5.08
N HIS A 46 15.92 -6.38 6.05
CA HIS A 46 16.27 -6.38 7.48
C HIS A 46 15.71 -7.58 8.27
N GLU A 47 15.33 -8.67 7.58
CA GLU A 47 14.83 -9.91 8.20
C GLU A 47 13.59 -9.76 9.09
N ALA A 48 12.83 -8.66 8.91
CA ALA A 48 11.60 -8.43 9.66
C ALA A 48 10.37 -9.15 9.07
N VAL A 49 10.53 -9.88 7.96
CA VAL A 49 9.48 -10.65 7.28
C VAL A 49 9.90 -12.12 7.20
N PRO A 50 9.56 -12.95 8.21
CA PRO A 50 10.00 -14.34 8.27
C PRO A 50 9.54 -15.23 7.11
N GLN A 51 8.49 -14.80 6.37
CA GLN A 51 7.96 -15.56 5.23
C GLN A 51 8.76 -15.36 3.94
N ALA A 52 9.63 -14.34 3.87
CA ALA A 52 10.46 -14.08 2.71
C ALA A 52 11.74 -14.90 2.80
N GLU A 53 11.91 -15.84 1.87
CA GLU A 53 13.07 -16.71 1.84
C GLU A 53 14.19 -16.14 0.95
N VAL A 54 15.44 -16.51 1.29
CA VAL A 54 16.59 -16.19 0.45
C VAL A 54 16.42 -16.83 -0.95
N GLY A 55 16.67 -16.05 -2.00
CA GLY A 55 16.47 -16.45 -3.39
C GLY A 55 15.23 -15.86 -4.03
N ILE A 56 14.35 -15.18 -3.27
CA ILE A 56 13.15 -14.57 -3.81
C ILE A 56 13.45 -13.25 -4.54
N THR A 57 12.80 -13.02 -5.66
CA THR A 57 12.76 -11.70 -6.32
C THR A 57 11.81 -10.80 -5.55
N VAL A 58 12.26 -9.63 -5.16
CA VAL A 58 11.43 -8.68 -4.40
C VAL A 58 10.53 -7.81 -5.30
N GLY A 59 9.69 -6.99 -4.68
CA GLY A 59 8.81 -6.03 -5.37
C GLY A 59 7.38 -6.53 -5.55
N HIS A 60 6.43 -5.68 -5.21
CA HIS A 60 4.99 -5.96 -5.26
C HIS A 60 4.17 -4.77 -5.77
N GLU A 61 4.80 -3.62 -6.00
CA GLU A 61 4.18 -2.44 -6.63
C GLU A 61 4.68 -2.35 -8.07
N LEU A 62 3.81 -2.63 -9.02
CA LEU A 62 4.20 -2.65 -10.44
C LEU A 62 3.02 -2.51 -11.39
N VAL A 63 3.34 -2.08 -12.58
CA VAL A 63 2.48 -2.09 -13.76
C VAL A 63 3.22 -2.76 -14.92
N GLY A 64 2.48 -3.26 -15.89
CA GLY A 64 3.09 -3.91 -17.03
C GLY A 64 2.10 -4.25 -18.13
N VAL A 65 2.58 -5.05 -19.05
CA VAL A 65 1.80 -5.57 -20.18
C VAL A 65 1.67 -7.07 -20.04
N VAL A 66 0.46 -7.59 -20.14
CA VAL A 66 0.20 -9.03 -20.12
C VAL A 66 0.94 -9.70 -21.28
N GLU A 67 1.80 -10.67 -20.97
CA GLU A 67 2.59 -11.43 -21.95
C GLU A 67 1.91 -12.76 -22.32
N ALA A 68 1.38 -13.46 -21.30
CA ALA A 68 0.68 -14.73 -21.47
C ALA A 68 -0.36 -14.90 -20.36
N VAL A 69 -1.39 -15.70 -20.61
CA VAL A 69 -2.45 -16.04 -19.65
C VAL A 69 -2.71 -17.54 -19.65
N GLY A 70 -3.11 -18.07 -18.50
CA GLY A 70 -3.62 -19.42 -18.37
C GLY A 70 -5.03 -19.57 -18.98
N SER A 71 -5.47 -20.82 -19.20
CA SER A 71 -6.71 -21.13 -19.90
C SER A 71 -7.99 -20.60 -19.22
N ASP A 72 -7.96 -20.41 -17.90
CA ASP A 72 -9.11 -19.98 -17.11
C ASP A 72 -9.14 -18.45 -16.85
N VAL A 73 -8.15 -17.71 -17.39
CA VAL A 73 -8.12 -16.23 -17.29
C VAL A 73 -9.05 -15.64 -18.34
N SER A 74 -9.94 -14.76 -17.91
CA SER A 74 -11.01 -14.21 -18.76
C SER A 74 -11.07 -12.68 -18.80
N LYS A 75 -10.53 -11.97 -17.78
CA LYS A 75 -10.66 -10.51 -17.68
C LYS A 75 -9.57 -9.74 -18.41
N VAL A 76 -8.45 -10.40 -18.68
CA VAL A 76 -7.30 -9.80 -19.36
C VAL A 76 -6.77 -10.75 -20.45
N LYS A 77 -6.08 -10.19 -21.44
CA LYS A 77 -5.45 -10.93 -22.54
C LYS A 77 -4.04 -10.40 -22.83
N PRO A 78 -3.20 -11.16 -23.54
CA PRO A 78 -1.90 -10.68 -23.99
C PRO A 78 -2.01 -9.34 -24.74
N GLY A 79 -1.14 -8.39 -24.36
CA GLY A 79 -1.12 -7.03 -24.86
C GLY A 79 -1.86 -5.99 -23.99
N ASP A 80 -2.71 -6.40 -23.05
CA ASP A 80 -3.38 -5.48 -22.14
C ASP A 80 -2.39 -4.85 -21.16
N ARG A 81 -2.50 -3.52 -20.94
CA ARG A 81 -1.78 -2.80 -19.89
C ARG A 81 -2.52 -3.01 -18.57
N VAL A 82 -1.77 -3.40 -17.52
CA VAL A 82 -2.35 -3.76 -16.22
C VAL A 82 -1.57 -3.18 -15.05
N ALA A 83 -2.31 -2.78 -14.00
CA ALA A 83 -1.79 -2.63 -12.66
C ALA A 83 -1.92 -3.95 -11.92
N VAL A 84 -0.89 -4.34 -11.17
CA VAL A 84 -0.85 -5.58 -10.41
C VAL A 84 -1.23 -5.31 -8.96
N ASN A 85 -2.16 -6.09 -8.43
CA ASN A 85 -2.57 -6.01 -7.03
C ASN A 85 -1.55 -6.73 -6.13
N VAL A 86 -1.09 -6.06 -5.09
CA VAL A 86 -0.18 -6.65 -4.08
C VAL A 86 -0.81 -7.83 -3.36
N GLU A 87 -2.10 -7.75 -3.07
CA GLU A 87 -2.85 -8.82 -2.43
C GLU A 87 -3.28 -9.85 -3.47
N THR A 88 -2.67 -11.02 -3.38
CA THR A 88 -3.07 -12.20 -4.16
C THR A 88 -4.25 -12.88 -3.48
N PHE A 89 -5.36 -13.12 -4.19
CA PHE A 89 -6.53 -13.77 -3.58
C PHE A 89 -7.33 -14.61 -4.57
N CYS A 90 -7.88 -15.73 -4.07
CA CYS A 90 -8.56 -16.71 -4.91
C CYS A 90 -9.97 -16.28 -5.36
N GLY A 91 -10.62 -15.32 -4.69
CA GLY A 91 -11.97 -14.86 -4.99
C GLY A 91 -13.10 -15.78 -4.48
N ASP A 92 -12.81 -17.00 -4.02
CA ASP A 92 -13.82 -18.04 -3.76
C ASP A 92 -13.92 -18.52 -2.30
N CYS A 93 -12.89 -18.32 -1.46
CA CYS A 93 -12.92 -18.74 -0.06
C CYS A 93 -13.89 -17.90 0.80
N PHE A 94 -14.07 -18.34 2.05
CA PHE A 94 -14.97 -17.70 3.02
C PHE A 94 -14.70 -16.18 3.14
N TYR A 95 -13.43 -15.78 3.21
CA TYR A 95 -13.04 -14.38 3.38
C TYR A 95 -13.24 -13.57 2.10
N CYS A 96 -12.83 -14.10 0.95
CA CYS A 96 -12.98 -13.43 -0.34
C CYS A 96 -14.44 -13.14 -0.66
N LYS A 97 -15.36 -14.09 -0.45
CA LYS A 97 -16.81 -13.92 -0.66
C LYS A 97 -17.44 -12.84 0.23
N ARG A 98 -16.75 -12.38 1.27
CA ARG A 98 -17.17 -11.30 2.18
C ARG A 98 -16.41 -10.01 2.00
N GLY A 99 -15.54 -9.92 0.99
CA GLY A 99 -14.72 -8.74 0.73
C GLY A 99 -13.46 -8.62 1.60
N TYR A 100 -13.16 -9.61 2.44
CA TYR A 100 -11.94 -9.62 3.27
C TYR A 100 -10.80 -10.32 2.54
N VAL A 101 -10.45 -9.83 1.35
CA VAL A 101 -9.50 -10.48 0.45
C VAL A 101 -8.09 -10.60 1.04
N ASN A 102 -7.70 -9.66 1.90
CA ASN A 102 -6.45 -9.69 2.66
C ASN A 102 -6.32 -10.90 3.61
N ASN A 103 -7.43 -11.57 3.96
CA ASN A 103 -7.46 -12.78 4.76
C ASN A 103 -7.68 -14.05 3.91
N CYS A 104 -7.42 -13.98 2.59
CA CYS A 104 -7.57 -15.13 1.71
C CYS A 104 -6.77 -16.33 2.20
N THR A 105 -7.42 -17.51 2.28
CA THR A 105 -6.77 -18.74 2.76
C THR A 105 -5.71 -19.30 1.80
N SER A 106 -5.71 -18.85 0.55
CA SER A 106 -4.81 -19.30 -0.53
C SER A 106 -3.99 -18.16 -1.12
N GLY A 107 -3.91 -17.01 -0.45
CA GLY A 107 -3.27 -15.82 -0.97
C GLY A 107 -2.67 -14.92 0.12
N GLY A 108 -2.93 -13.63 0.04
CA GLY A 108 -2.31 -12.60 0.84
C GLY A 108 -1.09 -12.01 0.16
N TRP A 109 -0.14 -11.47 0.90
CA TRP A 109 1.09 -10.95 0.33
C TRP A 109 1.99 -12.08 -0.19
N MET A 110 1.79 -12.45 -1.45
CA MET A 110 2.56 -13.49 -2.15
C MET A 110 3.71 -12.88 -2.96
N LEU A 111 3.40 -11.94 -3.87
CA LEU A 111 4.36 -11.33 -4.79
C LEU A 111 5.46 -10.58 -4.03
N GLY A 112 6.71 -10.88 -4.34
CA GLY A 112 7.86 -10.25 -3.72
C GLY A 112 8.10 -10.63 -2.25
N CYS A 113 7.35 -11.63 -1.73
CA CYS A 113 7.46 -12.12 -0.37
C CYS A 113 7.56 -13.64 -0.33
N ARG A 114 6.54 -14.36 -0.80
CA ARG A 114 6.49 -15.84 -0.78
C ARG A 114 6.67 -16.46 -2.17
N ILE A 115 6.51 -15.67 -3.21
CA ILE A 115 6.85 -16.00 -4.60
C ILE A 115 7.59 -14.82 -5.21
N ASP A 116 8.27 -15.06 -6.33
CA ASP A 116 8.98 -14.01 -7.05
C ASP A 116 8.08 -12.82 -7.37
N GLY A 117 8.59 -11.62 -7.14
CA GLY A 117 7.91 -10.34 -7.33
C GLY A 117 8.30 -9.63 -8.61
N GLY A 118 7.92 -8.35 -8.68
CA GLY A 118 7.96 -7.55 -9.89
C GLY A 118 9.14 -6.59 -10.01
N GLN A 119 10.14 -6.63 -9.13
CA GLN A 119 11.41 -5.96 -9.41
C GLN A 119 12.28 -6.83 -10.33
N ALA A 120 11.70 -7.18 -11.49
CA ALA A 120 12.25 -8.00 -12.55
C ALA A 120 11.64 -7.60 -13.91
N GLU A 121 12.17 -8.14 -14.99
CA GLU A 121 11.62 -7.89 -16.33
C GLU A 121 10.26 -8.56 -16.55
N TYR A 122 9.99 -9.67 -15.85
CA TYR A 122 8.73 -10.42 -15.91
C TYR A 122 8.35 -10.94 -14.53
N VAL A 123 7.04 -11.05 -14.28
CA VAL A 123 6.48 -11.62 -13.06
C VAL A 123 5.29 -12.54 -13.39
N ARG A 124 5.16 -13.65 -12.67
CA ARG A 124 3.95 -14.48 -12.68
C ARG A 124 2.99 -14.00 -11.62
N VAL A 125 1.76 -13.72 -12.02
CA VAL A 125 0.68 -13.25 -11.14
C VAL A 125 -0.36 -14.36 -11.00
N PRO A 126 -0.49 -14.99 -9.83
CA PRO A 126 -1.56 -15.96 -9.55
C PRO A 126 -2.93 -15.30 -9.51
N TYR A 127 -3.98 -16.08 -9.82
CA TYR A 127 -5.37 -15.61 -9.82
C TYR A 127 -5.53 -14.31 -10.62
N ALA A 128 -5.04 -14.30 -11.85
CA ALA A 128 -4.90 -13.11 -12.68
C ALA A 128 -6.20 -12.28 -12.83
N ASP A 129 -7.36 -12.92 -12.91
CA ASP A 129 -8.66 -12.24 -12.96
C ASP A 129 -8.97 -11.39 -11.70
N ASN A 130 -8.29 -11.65 -10.59
CA ASN A 130 -8.38 -10.87 -9.35
C ASN A 130 -7.13 -10.02 -9.08
N GLY A 131 -6.00 -10.46 -9.61
CA GLY A 131 -4.68 -9.84 -9.40
C GLY A 131 -4.32 -8.74 -10.39
N LEU A 132 -5.04 -8.64 -11.52
CA LEU A 132 -4.75 -7.70 -12.59
C LEU A 132 -5.93 -6.77 -12.86
N THR A 133 -5.64 -5.46 -12.90
CA THR A 133 -6.63 -4.43 -13.24
C THR A 133 -6.19 -3.74 -14.54
N PRO A 134 -6.99 -3.79 -15.62
CA PRO A 134 -6.69 -3.07 -16.84
C PRO A 134 -6.53 -1.56 -16.59
N ILE A 135 -5.47 -0.97 -17.16
CA ILE A 135 -5.21 0.46 -17.06
C ILE A 135 -5.93 1.18 -18.21
N PRO A 136 -6.81 2.16 -17.94
CA PRO A 136 -7.46 2.95 -19.00
C PRO A 136 -6.43 3.70 -19.86
N ASP A 137 -6.75 3.93 -21.13
CA ASP A 137 -5.84 4.57 -22.10
C ASP A 137 -5.40 5.99 -21.68
N ASN A 138 -6.25 6.71 -20.96
CA ASN A 138 -5.99 8.06 -20.46
C ASN A 138 -5.22 8.10 -19.13
N VAL A 139 -4.80 6.94 -18.58
CA VAL A 139 -4.01 6.82 -17.37
C VAL A 139 -2.61 6.33 -17.73
N SER A 140 -1.56 7.04 -17.29
CA SER A 140 -0.19 6.64 -17.52
C SER A 140 0.25 5.52 -16.58
N ASP A 141 1.36 4.84 -16.88
CA ASP A 141 1.95 3.83 -16.01
C ASP A 141 2.36 4.41 -14.65
N GLU A 142 2.89 5.65 -14.63
CA GLU A 142 3.27 6.35 -13.41
C GLU A 142 2.06 6.66 -12.51
N GLN A 143 0.92 7.02 -13.11
CA GLN A 143 -0.32 7.24 -12.37
C GLN A 143 -0.92 5.95 -11.83
N ALA A 144 -0.82 4.86 -12.61
CA ALA A 144 -1.37 3.55 -12.24
C ALA A 144 -0.50 2.79 -11.24
N LEU A 145 0.81 3.08 -11.17
CA LEU A 145 1.79 2.33 -10.38
C LEU A 145 1.37 2.12 -8.92
N PHE A 146 0.84 3.17 -8.29
CA PHE A 146 0.51 3.15 -6.86
C PHE A 146 -0.86 2.52 -6.55
N VAL A 147 -1.67 2.24 -7.58
CA VAL A 147 -3.03 1.70 -7.41
C VAL A 147 -3.03 0.31 -6.79
N GLY A 148 -2.00 -0.50 -7.10
CA GLY A 148 -1.90 -1.88 -6.65
C GLY A 148 -1.65 -2.06 -5.15
N ASP A 149 -1.05 -1.06 -4.47
CA ASP A 149 -0.72 -1.13 -3.05
C ASP A 149 -1.01 0.17 -2.30
N ILE A 150 -0.10 1.16 -2.34
CA ILE A 150 -0.14 2.27 -1.37
C ILE A 150 -1.36 3.18 -1.52
N LEU A 151 -1.87 3.37 -2.73
CA LEU A 151 -3.11 4.12 -2.93
C LEU A 151 -4.32 3.32 -2.45
N ALA A 152 -4.37 2.01 -2.75
CA ALA A 152 -5.41 1.12 -2.24
C ALA A 152 -5.39 1.05 -0.70
N THR A 153 -4.20 1.01 -0.10
CA THR A 153 -4.00 1.06 1.36
C THR A 153 -4.53 2.37 1.94
N GLY A 154 -4.20 3.51 1.33
CA GLY A 154 -4.71 4.83 1.75
C GLY A 154 -6.24 4.94 1.62
N TYR A 155 -6.80 4.45 0.52
CA TYR A 155 -8.24 4.39 0.30
C TYR A 155 -8.94 3.51 1.36
N TRP A 156 -8.39 2.32 1.62
CA TRP A 156 -8.95 1.43 2.64
C TRP A 156 -8.91 2.06 4.04
N ALA A 157 -7.79 2.69 4.41
CA ALA A 157 -7.66 3.40 5.68
C ALA A 157 -8.70 4.51 5.83
N ALA A 158 -8.91 5.33 4.80
CA ALA A 158 -9.95 6.37 4.79
C ALA A 158 -11.37 5.76 4.91
N LYS A 159 -11.65 4.68 4.17
CA LYS A 159 -12.95 4.01 4.15
C LYS A 159 -13.34 3.42 5.51
N ILE A 160 -12.44 2.69 6.17
CA ILE A 160 -12.73 2.07 7.48
C ILE A 160 -12.73 3.06 8.63
N SER A 161 -12.23 4.27 8.40
CA SER A 161 -12.30 5.37 9.37
C SER A 161 -13.68 6.04 9.42
N GLU A 162 -14.61 5.67 8.54
CA GLU A 162 -16.00 6.17 8.52
C GLU A 162 -16.07 7.71 8.60
N ILE A 163 -15.30 8.38 7.78
CA ILE A 163 -15.14 9.83 7.78
C ILE A 163 -16.42 10.51 7.31
N SER A 164 -16.85 11.54 8.05
CA SER A 164 -17.94 12.44 7.68
C SER A 164 -17.47 13.87 7.42
N GLU A 165 -18.31 14.69 6.80
CA GLU A 165 -18.02 16.11 6.49
C GLU A 165 -17.82 16.98 7.75
N GLU A 166 -18.32 16.54 8.90
CA GLU A 166 -18.19 17.27 10.17
C GLU A 166 -16.90 16.94 10.92
N ASP A 167 -16.18 15.90 10.51
CA ASP A 167 -15.05 15.37 11.25
C ASP A 167 -13.78 16.24 11.13
N THR A 168 -13.01 16.29 12.21
CA THR A 168 -11.59 16.63 12.20
C THR A 168 -10.80 15.35 12.10
N VAL A 169 -10.08 15.17 10.98
CA VAL A 169 -9.26 14.00 10.69
C VAL A 169 -7.80 14.31 10.97
N LEU A 170 -7.15 13.49 11.80
CA LEU A 170 -5.70 13.51 11.99
C LEU A 170 -5.05 12.35 11.25
N ILE A 171 -4.08 12.67 10.39
CA ILE A 171 -3.22 11.68 9.74
C ILE A 171 -1.82 11.77 10.37
N ILE A 172 -1.30 10.68 10.91
CA ILE A 172 0.05 10.61 11.47
C ILE A 172 0.96 9.91 10.47
N GLY A 173 1.93 10.67 9.94
CA GLY A 173 2.84 10.29 8.87
C GLY A 173 2.47 10.95 7.53
N ALA A 174 3.50 11.49 6.85
CA ALA A 174 3.42 12.03 5.50
C ALA A 174 4.47 11.37 4.57
N GLY A 175 4.75 10.09 4.80
CA GLY A 175 5.44 9.24 3.85
C GLY A 175 4.53 8.91 2.65
N PRO A 176 4.97 8.08 1.69
CA PRO A 176 4.17 7.73 0.52
C PRO A 176 2.75 7.26 0.86
N THR A 177 2.61 6.33 1.80
CA THR A 177 1.29 5.85 2.27
C THR A 177 0.47 6.98 2.90
N GLY A 178 1.10 7.87 3.70
CA GLY A 178 0.41 8.99 4.33
C GLY A 178 -0.11 10.02 3.32
N LEU A 179 0.65 10.27 2.25
CA LEU A 179 0.21 11.14 1.16
C LEU A 179 -0.95 10.52 0.37
N CYS A 180 -0.87 9.22 0.04
CA CYS A 180 -2.00 8.51 -0.58
C CYS A 180 -3.24 8.48 0.33
N THR A 181 -3.05 8.33 1.65
CA THR A 181 -4.13 8.43 2.63
C THR A 181 -4.75 9.83 2.63
N LEU A 182 -3.92 10.87 2.60
CA LEU A 182 -4.38 12.26 2.53
C LEU A 182 -5.24 12.53 1.28
N GLU A 183 -4.81 12.06 0.11
CA GLU A 183 -5.59 12.15 -1.13
C GLU A 183 -6.95 11.46 -0.98
N CYS A 184 -6.97 10.26 -0.41
CA CYS A 184 -8.21 9.50 -0.23
C CYS A 184 -9.14 10.13 0.84
N VAL A 185 -8.60 10.70 1.92
CA VAL A 185 -9.36 11.41 2.95
C VAL A 185 -10.07 12.64 2.38
N GLN A 186 -9.43 13.37 1.46
CA GLN A 186 -10.05 14.54 0.80
C GLN A 186 -11.33 14.20 0.03
N LEU A 187 -11.48 12.95 -0.46
CA LEU A 187 -12.70 12.51 -1.15
C LEU A 187 -13.95 12.53 -0.27
N TYR A 188 -13.77 12.45 1.05
CA TYR A 188 -14.85 12.51 2.05
C TYR A 188 -15.17 13.93 2.51
N GLN A 189 -14.41 14.95 2.07
CA GLN A 189 -14.61 16.36 2.36
C GLN A 189 -14.77 16.68 3.87
N PRO A 190 -13.90 16.16 4.76
CA PRO A 190 -14.05 16.42 6.19
C PRO A 190 -13.89 17.90 6.51
N HIS A 191 -14.50 18.35 7.62
CA HIS A 191 -14.40 19.73 8.10
C HIS A 191 -12.95 20.22 8.19
N LYS A 192 -12.05 19.36 8.69
CA LYS A 192 -10.63 19.70 8.86
C LYS A 192 -9.72 18.50 8.69
N ILE A 193 -8.60 18.69 7.99
CA ILE A 193 -7.53 17.71 7.89
C ILE A 193 -6.27 18.27 8.58
N VAL A 194 -5.72 17.47 9.47
CA VAL A 194 -4.45 17.72 10.17
C VAL A 194 -3.49 16.62 9.83
N VAL A 195 -2.26 16.96 9.42
CA VAL A 195 -1.17 16.01 9.18
C VAL A 195 -0.07 16.23 10.21
N CYS A 196 0.28 15.18 10.94
CA CYS A 196 1.39 15.16 11.88
C CYS A 196 2.57 14.40 11.26
N GLU A 197 3.72 15.07 11.08
CA GLU A 197 4.90 14.48 10.43
C GLU A 197 6.17 14.94 11.13
N ALA A 198 7.08 14.00 11.40
CA ALA A 198 8.35 14.27 12.09
C ALA A 198 9.39 14.93 11.17
N GLU A 199 9.44 14.50 9.90
CA GLU A 199 10.46 14.95 8.95
C GLU A 199 10.12 16.34 8.38
N LYS A 200 11.04 17.29 8.52
CA LYS A 200 10.85 18.69 8.11
C LYS A 200 10.61 18.84 6.60
N SER A 201 11.31 18.08 5.79
CA SER A 201 11.18 18.11 4.34
C SER A 201 9.79 17.68 3.89
N ARG A 202 9.24 16.62 4.49
CA ARG A 202 7.89 16.12 4.22
C ARG A 202 6.82 17.10 4.69
N ARG A 203 7.01 17.73 5.87
CA ARG A 203 6.11 18.81 6.32
C ARG A 203 6.09 19.99 5.34
N HIS A 204 7.26 20.34 4.79
CA HIS A 204 7.34 21.40 3.78
C HIS A 204 6.58 21.01 2.52
N PHE A 205 6.78 19.79 2.01
CA PHE A 205 6.06 19.26 0.86
C PHE A 205 4.54 19.33 1.04
N VAL A 206 4.01 18.85 2.17
CA VAL A 206 2.56 18.89 2.44
C VAL A 206 2.05 20.33 2.45
N ARG A 207 2.75 21.27 3.10
CA ARG A 207 2.33 22.69 3.12
C ARG A 207 2.31 23.33 1.73
N GLN A 208 3.23 22.93 0.88
CA GLN A 208 3.34 23.47 -0.49
C GLN A 208 2.23 22.94 -1.40
N HIS A 209 1.89 21.66 -1.30
CA HIS A 209 0.97 21.00 -2.23
C HIS A 209 -0.47 20.91 -1.71
N TYR A 210 -0.67 21.03 -0.39
CA TYR A 210 -1.98 20.92 0.27
C TYR A 210 -2.24 22.13 1.18
N PRO A 211 -2.53 23.32 0.60
CA PRO A 211 -2.62 24.59 1.36
C PRO A 211 -3.73 24.59 2.41
N ASN A 212 -4.77 23.77 2.25
CA ASN A 212 -5.91 23.67 3.16
C ASN A 212 -5.67 22.68 4.32
N VAL A 213 -4.51 21.98 4.34
CA VAL A 213 -4.18 21.00 5.36
C VAL A 213 -3.32 21.63 6.44
N LYS A 214 -3.70 21.43 7.70
CA LYS A 214 -2.88 21.86 8.84
C LYS A 214 -1.75 20.86 9.08
N VAL A 215 -0.49 21.33 9.03
CA VAL A 215 0.69 20.46 9.16
C VAL A 215 1.42 20.76 10.47
N LEU A 216 1.59 19.74 11.31
CA LEU A 216 2.17 19.81 12.64
C LEU A 216 3.39 18.90 12.78
N GLU A 217 4.26 19.23 13.72
CA GLU A 217 5.30 18.33 14.22
C GLU A 217 4.78 17.53 15.44
N PRO A 218 5.29 16.32 15.70
CA PRO A 218 4.76 15.45 16.76
C PRO A 218 4.70 16.11 18.15
N THR A 219 5.73 16.87 18.51
CA THR A 219 5.83 17.56 19.81
C THR A 219 4.73 18.57 20.09
N LYS A 220 4.12 19.14 19.04
CA LYS A 220 3.04 20.13 19.13
C LYS A 220 1.67 19.57 18.72
N CYS A 221 1.64 18.32 18.25
CA CYS A 221 0.44 17.75 17.64
C CYS A 221 -0.75 17.77 18.60
N LEU A 222 -0.61 17.23 19.80
CA LEU A 222 -1.69 17.15 20.79
C LEU A 222 -2.21 18.53 21.23
N GLU A 223 -1.30 19.46 21.57
CA GLU A 223 -1.65 20.80 22.03
C GLU A 223 -2.45 21.56 20.96
N VAL A 224 -1.87 21.62 19.74
CA VAL A 224 -2.51 22.36 18.64
C VAL A 224 -3.82 21.70 18.21
N LEU A 225 -3.88 20.36 18.16
CA LEU A 225 -5.11 19.65 17.83
C LEU A 225 -6.23 19.97 18.83
N LYS A 226 -5.94 19.95 20.12
CA LYS A 226 -6.90 20.33 21.17
C LYS A 226 -7.41 21.75 20.98
N SER A 227 -6.54 22.70 20.70
CA SER A 227 -6.96 24.09 20.43
C SER A 227 -7.86 24.22 19.20
N LEU A 228 -7.72 23.32 18.21
CA LEU A 228 -8.54 23.30 17.00
C LEU A 228 -9.90 22.61 17.19
N THR A 229 -10.08 21.87 18.28
CA THR A 229 -11.23 21.00 18.54
C THR A 229 -11.88 21.25 19.89
N GLU A 230 -11.72 22.45 20.48
CA GLU A 230 -12.29 22.82 21.78
C GLU A 230 -11.95 21.78 22.87
N ASP A 231 -10.69 21.41 22.97
CA ASP A 231 -10.11 20.40 23.87
C ASP A 231 -10.61 18.95 23.66
N ARG A 232 -11.44 18.68 22.65
CA ARG A 232 -11.97 17.32 22.42
C ARG A 232 -10.93 16.32 21.89
N GLY A 233 -10.11 16.71 20.92
CA GLY A 233 -9.28 15.84 20.09
C GLY A 233 -9.90 15.54 18.72
N ALA A 234 -9.23 14.74 17.90
CA ALA A 234 -9.69 14.37 16.55
C ALA A 234 -10.84 13.37 16.56
N ASP A 235 -11.77 13.52 15.62
CA ASP A 235 -12.89 12.59 15.41
C ASP A 235 -12.42 11.27 14.77
N ARG A 236 -11.45 11.37 13.87
CA ARG A 236 -10.81 10.26 13.18
C ARG A 236 -9.30 10.42 13.22
N VAL A 237 -8.60 9.35 13.59
CA VAL A 237 -7.14 9.33 13.60
C VAL A 237 -6.65 8.19 12.73
N ILE A 238 -5.80 8.48 11.75
CA ILE A 238 -5.23 7.48 10.84
C ILE A 238 -3.71 7.49 11.05
N GLU A 239 -3.20 6.41 11.64
CA GLU A 239 -1.78 6.22 11.90
C GLU A 239 -1.17 5.38 10.77
N VAL A 240 -0.26 5.96 9.99
CA VAL A 240 0.40 5.35 8.84
C VAL A 240 1.92 5.59 8.83
N ALA A 241 2.48 6.04 9.94
CA ALA A 241 3.92 6.24 10.10
C ALA A 241 4.66 4.96 10.54
N GLY A 242 4.04 4.17 11.43
CA GLY A 242 4.59 2.90 11.92
C GLY A 242 5.78 3.06 12.89
N GLY A 243 5.95 4.22 13.54
CA GLY A 243 6.97 4.43 14.55
C GLY A 243 6.58 3.88 15.93
N GLU A 244 7.55 3.68 16.83
CA GLU A 244 7.32 3.10 18.17
C GLU A 244 6.28 3.88 18.99
N ASP A 245 6.33 5.22 18.96
CA ASP A 245 5.45 6.09 19.76
C ASP A 245 4.22 6.60 18.97
N THR A 246 4.06 6.24 17.71
CA THR A 246 3.04 6.82 16.84
C THR A 246 1.64 6.33 17.17
N PHE A 247 1.49 5.09 17.64
CA PHE A 247 0.23 4.57 18.13
C PHE A 247 -0.22 5.27 19.42
N GLU A 248 0.70 5.48 20.37
CA GLU A 248 0.41 6.22 21.60
C GLU A 248 0.00 7.66 21.29
N LEU A 249 0.69 8.32 20.36
CA LEU A 249 0.32 9.65 19.89
C LEU A 249 -1.08 9.66 19.26
N ALA A 250 -1.40 8.67 18.43
CA ALA A 250 -2.71 8.53 17.79
C ALA A 250 -3.82 8.41 18.85
N TRP A 251 -3.62 7.55 19.82
CA TRP A 251 -4.55 7.34 20.92
C TRP A 251 -4.79 8.60 21.75
N ARG A 252 -3.72 9.32 22.10
CA ARG A 252 -3.80 10.57 22.89
C ARG A 252 -4.44 11.72 22.13
N CYS A 253 -4.32 11.75 20.81
CA CYS A 253 -4.92 12.76 19.94
C CYS A 253 -6.39 12.49 19.62
N ALA A 254 -6.86 11.29 19.81
CA ALA A 254 -8.25 10.91 19.56
C ALA A 254 -9.18 11.42 20.67
N ARG A 255 -10.38 11.91 20.29
CA ARG A 255 -11.41 12.21 21.29
C ARG A 255 -12.04 10.92 21.85
N PRO A 256 -12.78 10.98 22.96
CA PRO A 256 -13.63 9.86 23.37
C PRO A 256 -14.58 9.43 22.24
N ASN A 257 -14.71 8.10 22.03
CA ASN A 257 -15.49 7.50 20.95
C ASN A 257 -15.03 7.87 19.50
N ALA A 258 -13.77 8.29 19.33
CA ALA A 258 -13.17 8.42 18.00
C ALA A 258 -12.86 7.05 17.38
N ILE A 259 -12.73 7.00 16.06
CA ILE A 259 -12.14 5.86 15.37
C ILE A 259 -10.64 6.12 15.19
N VAL A 260 -9.83 5.17 15.66
CA VAL A 260 -8.37 5.16 15.42
C VAL A 260 -8.06 4.01 14.47
N THR A 261 -7.68 4.35 13.25
CA THR A 261 -7.23 3.41 12.22
C THR A 261 -5.71 3.36 12.25
N THR A 262 -5.13 2.17 12.32
CA THR A 262 -3.67 2.01 12.34
C THR A 262 -3.23 0.96 11.34
N ARG A 263 -2.11 1.22 10.68
CA ARG A 263 -1.38 0.24 9.87
C ARG A 263 -0.38 -0.48 10.77
N LEU A 264 -0.81 -1.54 11.46
CA LEU A 264 0.08 -2.36 12.26
C LEU A 264 0.90 -3.29 11.35
N PHE A 265 2.15 -2.91 11.06
CA PHE A 265 3.17 -3.80 10.48
C PHE A 265 4.20 -4.31 11.49
N HIS A 266 4.02 -4.05 12.78
CA HIS A 266 4.93 -4.50 13.83
C HIS A 266 4.17 -5.26 14.91
N LEU A 267 3.74 -6.48 14.58
CA LEU A 267 3.63 -7.51 15.62
C LEU A 267 4.94 -8.31 15.56
N ARG A 268 5.82 -8.02 16.51
CA ARG A 268 6.93 -8.92 16.85
C ARG A 268 6.38 -10.20 17.45
#